data_1a7899284d43d255f0dde55e2776394b
#
_entry.id   1a7899284d43d255f0dde55e2776394b
#
_cell.length_a   1.000
_cell.length_b   1.000
_cell.length_c   1.000
_cell.angle_alpha   90.00
_cell.angle_beta   90.00
_cell.angle_gamma   90.00
#
_symmetry.space_group_name_H-M   'P 1'
#
loop_
_entity.id
_entity.type
_entity.pdbx_description
1 polymer ?
#
loop_
_entity_poly.entity_id
_entity_poly.type
_entity_poly.pdbx_seq_one_letter_code
_entity_poly.pdbx_strand_id
1 'polypeptide(L)'
;MSRDYRVARELRKDSGGQNINEKELDIMRYTISGKNIEVTEGLRNAVTDKLGKLERYFTPETEIIVTLSVEKERQKIEVTIPVKGNIIRSEQVSNDMYVSIDLVEEVIERQLRKYKNKIVEKHQGGANFRKEFIEKEVDDDDEVKIIRTKHFGIKPMYPEDACVQMELLGHNFFVFCNAESDEVNVVYKRKGNTYGLIEPEF
;
A
#
# COMPACT_ATOMS: atom_id res chain seq x y z
N MET A 1 -3.32 4.45 22.06
CA MET A 1 -1.91 4.54 22.46
C MET A 1 -1.11 3.65 21.50
N SER A 2 -0.46 4.27 20.54
CA SER A 2 0.43 3.58 19.59
C SER A 2 1.73 3.26 20.33
N ARG A 3 2.12 1.99 20.41
CA ARG A 3 3.43 1.60 20.92
C ARG A 3 4.33 1.28 19.73
N ASP A 4 5.32 2.13 19.52
CA ASP A 4 6.41 1.88 18.57
C ASP A 4 7.26 0.72 19.11
N TYR A 5 7.25 -0.40 18.40
CA TYR A 5 8.10 -1.54 18.73
C TYR A 5 9.23 -1.68 17.71
N ARG A 6 10.45 -1.42 18.15
CA ARG A 6 11.66 -1.88 17.47
C ARG A 6 11.80 -3.38 17.71
N VAL A 7 11.66 -4.20 16.70
CA VAL A 7 11.95 -5.63 16.79
C VAL A 7 13.46 -5.81 16.55
N ALA A 8 14.23 -5.84 17.64
CA ALA A 8 15.58 -6.36 17.60
C ALA A 8 15.51 -7.89 17.59
N ARG A 9 16.02 -8.51 16.52
CA ARG A 9 16.18 -9.97 16.45
C ARG A 9 17.31 -10.35 17.40
N GLU A 10 17.00 -11.02 18.51
CA GLU A 10 18.02 -11.56 19.41
C GLU A 10 18.91 -12.55 18.66
N LEU A 11 20.16 -12.15 18.46
CA LEU A 11 21.21 -13.05 18.00
C LEU A 11 21.55 -14.03 19.12
N ARG A 12 21.48 -15.34 18.83
CA ARG A 12 22.04 -16.39 19.70
C ARG A 12 23.51 -16.05 19.97
N LYS A 13 23.86 -15.94 21.23
CA LYS A 13 25.25 -15.86 21.66
C LYS A 13 25.97 -17.18 21.39
N ASP A 14 26.79 -17.21 20.37
CA ASP A 14 27.87 -18.19 20.33
C ASP A 14 29.02 -17.67 21.16
N SER A 15 29.49 -18.54 22.06
CA SER A 15 30.57 -18.33 22.99
C SER A 15 31.92 -18.26 22.26
N GLY A 16 32.34 -17.08 21.91
CA GLY A 16 33.67 -16.81 21.35
C GLY A 16 33.88 -15.30 21.27
N GLY A 17 34.60 -14.75 22.26
CA GLY A 17 34.82 -13.31 22.41
C GLY A 17 35.60 -12.70 21.22
N GLN A 18 34.93 -12.12 20.28
CA GLN A 18 35.45 -11.10 19.40
C GLN A 18 34.46 -9.93 19.38
N ASN A 19 34.99 -8.73 19.60
CA ASN A 19 34.26 -7.48 19.45
C ASN A 19 33.59 -7.46 18.07
N ILE A 20 32.31 -7.80 18.04
CA ILE A 20 31.48 -7.56 16.84
C ILE A 20 31.21 -6.06 16.88
N ASN A 21 31.83 -5.32 15.94
CA ASN A 21 31.37 -3.99 15.59
C ASN A 21 29.85 -4.02 15.52
N GLU A 22 29.18 -3.19 16.31
CA GLU A 22 27.77 -2.89 16.18
C GLU A 22 27.55 -2.30 14.76
N LYS A 23 27.49 -3.17 13.73
CA LYS A 23 26.74 -2.82 12.54
C LYS A 23 25.32 -2.69 13.06
N GLU A 24 24.82 -1.47 13.21
CA GLU A 24 23.40 -1.18 13.26
C GLU A 24 22.74 -2.09 12.22
N LEU A 25 22.00 -3.08 12.71
CA LEU A 25 21.23 -3.95 11.83
C LEU A 25 20.25 -3.02 11.11
N ASP A 26 20.48 -2.83 9.83
CA ASP A 26 19.68 -2.08 8.87
C ASP A 26 18.30 -2.75 8.71
N ILE A 27 17.45 -2.64 9.76
CA ILE A 27 16.13 -3.28 9.83
C ILE A 27 15.08 -2.23 9.54
N MET A 28 14.24 -2.49 8.54
CA MET A 28 13.06 -1.66 8.24
C MET A 28 12.13 -1.58 9.44
N ARG A 29 11.45 -0.44 9.58
CA ARG A 29 10.46 -0.24 10.64
C ARG A 29 9.11 -0.81 10.23
N TYR A 30 8.51 -1.59 11.15
CA TYR A 30 7.16 -2.12 11.00
C TYR A 30 6.23 -1.49 12.03
N THR A 31 5.18 -0.81 11.57
CA THR A 31 4.09 -0.35 12.40
C THR A 31 2.89 -1.26 12.19
N ILE A 32 2.64 -2.19 13.13
CA ILE A 32 1.59 -3.20 13.00
C ILE A 32 0.46 -2.88 13.97
N SER A 33 -0.76 -2.71 13.44
CA SER A 33 -1.98 -2.44 14.18
C SER A 33 -3.08 -3.47 13.91
N GLY A 34 -3.98 -3.67 14.87
CA GLY A 34 -5.13 -4.55 14.74
C GLY A 34 -6.45 -3.77 14.84
N LYS A 35 -7.42 -4.10 13.97
CA LYS A 35 -8.80 -3.61 14.04
C LYS A 35 -9.74 -4.80 14.21
N ASN A 36 -10.44 -4.85 15.35
CA ASN A 36 -11.25 -6.00 15.78
C ASN A 36 -10.46 -7.32 15.90
N ILE A 37 -9.17 -7.23 16.12
CA ILE A 37 -8.26 -8.36 16.36
C ILE A 37 -7.11 -7.88 17.25
N GLU A 38 -6.69 -8.74 18.17
CA GLU A 38 -5.44 -8.53 18.91
C GLU A 38 -4.25 -9.00 18.07
N VAL A 39 -3.23 -8.15 17.95
CA VAL A 39 -1.99 -8.48 17.25
C VAL A 39 -1.13 -9.33 18.18
N THR A 40 -1.31 -10.65 18.12
CA THR A 40 -0.51 -11.61 18.88
C THR A 40 0.96 -11.62 18.41
N GLU A 41 1.85 -12.12 19.23
CA GLU A 41 3.26 -12.29 18.87
C GLU A 41 3.44 -13.19 17.62
N GLY A 42 2.63 -14.26 17.52
CA GLY A 42 2.63 -15.14 16.34
C GLY A 42 2.26 -14.40 15.04
N LEU A 43 1.23 -13.54 15.08
CA LEU A 43 0.85 -12.72 13.92
C LEU A 43 1.92 -11.68 13.58
N ARG A 44 2.52 -11.08 14.61
CA ARG A 44 3.61 -10.11 14.42
C ARG A 44 4.81 -10.77 13.74
N ASN A 45 5.23 -11.94 14.22
CA ASN A 45 6.34 -12.70 13.66
C ASN A 45 6.03 -13.12 12.21
N ALA A 46 4.82 -13.59 11.92
CA ALA A 46 4.42 -13.95 10.57
C ALA A 46 4.48 -12.76 9.60
N VAL A 47 4.00 -11.59 10.02
CA VAL A 47 4.06 -10.35 9.22
C VAL A 47 5.53 -9.96 8.97
N THR A 48 6.37 -9.91 10.00
CA THR A 48 7.77 -9.49 9.86
C THR A 48 8.59 -10.48 9.05
N ASP A 49 8.38 -11.80 9.21
CA ASP A 49 9.09 -12.83 8.45
C ASP A 49 8.72 -12.81 6.95
N LYS A 50 7.42 -12.61 6.64
CA LYS A 50 6.97 -12.60 5.24
C LYS A 50 7.31 -11.29 4.55
N LEU A 51 6.95 -10.15 5.15
CA LEU A 51 7.25 -8.84 4.56
C LEU A 51 8.75 -8.50 4.63
N GLY A 52 9.52 -9.16 5.49
CA GLY A 52 10.99 -9.06 5.54
C GLY A 52 11.67 -9.40 4.21
N LYS A 53 11.04 -10.21 3.37
CA LYS A 53 11.54 -10.47 2.01
C LYS A 53 11.56 -9.22 1.12
N LEU A 54 10.71 -8.23 1.44
CA LEU A 54 10.64 -6.97 0.71
C LEU A 54 11.79 -6.03 1.05
N GLU A 55 12.54 -6.28 2.14
CA GLU A 55 13.71 -5.49 2.55
C GLU A 55 14.79 -5.40 1.46
N ARG A 56 14.84 -6.39 0.58
CA ARG A 56 15.74 -6.38 -0.58
C ARG A 56 15.45 -5.28 -1.60
N TYR A 57 14.27 -4.68 -1.56
CA TYR A 57 13.86 -3.61 -2.48
C TYR A 57 14.06 -2.23 -1.90
N PHE A 58 13.96 -2.09 -0.58
CA PHE A 58 13.90 -0.81 0.12
C PHE A 58 15.15 -0.51 0.94
N THR A 59 15.34 0.77 1.25
CA THR A 59 16.35 1.20 2.23
C THR A 59 15.81 1.04 3.66
N PRO A 60 16.70 0.93 4.67
CA PRO A 60 16.30 0.71 6.06
C PRO A 60 15.40 1.78 6.67
N GLU A 61 15.45 3.00 6.15
CA GLU A 61 14.63 4.11 6.62
C GLU A 61 13.16 3.98 6.20
N THR A 62 12.85 3.03 5.30
CA THR A 62 11.48 2.81 4.82
C THR A 62 10.64 2.17 5.91
N GLU A 63 9.46 2.74 6.15
CA GLU A 63 8.48 2.22 7.07
C GLU A 63 7.45 1.36 6.35
N ILE A 64 7.08 0.20 6.92
CA ILE A 64 5.97 -0.63 6.48
C ILE A 64 4.84 -0.52 7.50
N ILE A 65 3.72 0.04 7.09
CA ILE A 65 2.52 0.17 7.91
C ILE A 65 1.58 -0.99 7.59
N VAL A 66 1.22 -1.76 8.61
CA VAL A 66 0.37 -2.94 8.48
C VAL A 66 -0.86 -2.80 9.36
N THR A 67 -2.04 -3.02 8.79
CA THR A 67 -3.28 -3.11 9.54
C THR A 67 -3.92 -4.48 9.32
N LEU A 68 -4.06 -5.24 10.40
CA LEU A 68 -4.79 -6.50 10.42
C LEU A 68 -6.21 -6.24 10.88
N SER A 69 -7.21 -6.81 10.20
CA SER A 69 -8.61 -6.64 10.60
C SER A 69 -9.42 -7.92 10.40
N VAL A 70 -10.40 -8.12 11.29
CA VAL A 70 -11.33 -9.24 11.20
C VAL A 70 -12.77 -8.71 11.16
N GLU A 71 -13.50 -9.09 10.12
CA GLU A 71 -14.92 -8.80 9.94
C GLU A 71 -15.65 -10.10 9.65
N LYS A 72 -16.31 -10.69 10.66
CA LYS A 72 -16.92 -12.02 10.61
C LYS A 72 -15.87 -13.08 10.24
N GLU A 73 -16.04 -13.77 9.12
CA GLU A 73 -15.10 -14.79 8.61
C GLU A 73 -14.01 -14.20 7.71
N ARG A 74 -14.03 -12.89 7.46
CA ARG A 74 -13.07 -12.23 6.58
C ARG A 74 -11.90 -11.69 7.38
N GLN A 75 -10.74 -12.26 7.16
CA GLN A 75 -9.47 -11.85 7.76
C GLN A 75 -8.67 -11.06 6.72
N LYS A 76 -8.50 -9.79 7.00
CA LYS A 76 -7.93 -8.82 6.06
C LYS A 76 -6.60 -8.28 6.57
N ILE A 77 -5.62 -8.24 5.69
CA ILE A 77 -4.39 -7.47 5.86
C ILE A 77 -4.36 -6.32 4.87
N GLU A 78 -3.99 -5.16 5.35
CA GLU A 78 -3.68 -3.98 4.55
C GLU A 78 -2.23 -3.58 4.83
N VAL A 79 -1.43 -3.43 3.78
CA VAL A 79 -0.04 -3.00 3.86
C VAL A 79 0.12 -1.71 3.07
N THR A 80 0.69 -0.70 3.71
CA THR A 80 1.00 0.59 3.11
C THR A 80 2.49 0.88 3.29
N ILE A 81 3.19 1.15 2.21
CA ILE A 81 4.61 1.51 2.18
C ILE A 81 4.72 2.90 1.54
N PRO A 82 4.84 3.96 2.35
CA PRO A 82 5.09 5.29 1.83
C PRO A 82 6.52 5.36 1.29
N VAL A 83 6.66 5.67 0.02
CA VAL A 83 7.93 5.95 -0.63
C VAL A 83 7.90 7.38 -1.15
N LYS A 84 9.07 8.03 -1.25
CA LYS A 84 9.13 9.44 -1.65
C LYS A 84 8.30 9.69 -2.92
N GLY A 85 7.17 10.44 -2.76
CA GLY A 85 6.25 10.85 -3.82
C GLY A 85 5.30 9.78 -4.35
N ASN A 86 5.28 8.58 -3.76
CA ASN A 86 4.32 7.52 -4.08
C ASN A 86 3.90 6.77 -2.81
N ILE A 87 2.81 6.04 -2.92
CA ILE A 87 2.35 5.10 -1.89
C ILE A 87 2.14 3.75 -2.56
N ILE A 88 2.83 2.73 -2.04
CA ILE A 88 2.56 1.35 -2.42
C ILE A 88 1.57 0.81 -1.42
N ARG A 89 0.41 0.35 -1.88
CA ARG A 89 -0.64 -0.18 -1.01
C ARG A 89 -1.22 -1.46 -1.60
N SER A 90 -1.43 -2.44 -0.74
CA SER A 90 -2.13 -3.68 -1.09
C SER A 90 -3.03 -4.12 0.06
N GLU A 91 -4.20 -4.62 -0.29
CA GLU A 91 -5.17 -5.22 0.61
C GLU A 91 -5.47 -6.64 0.15
N GLN A 92 -5.37 -7.62 1.08
CA GLN A 92 -5.73 -9.00 0.82
C GLN A 92 -6.68 -9.53 1.88
N VAL A 93 -7.61 -10.35 1.45
CA VAL A 93 -8.67 -10.90 2.29
C VAL A 93 -8.79 -12.40 2.06
N SER A 94 -8.78 -13.17 3.14
CA SER A 94 -9.08 -14.61 3.10
C SER A 94 -9.89 -15.02 4.35
N ASN A 95 -10.09 -16.29 4.55
CA ASN A 95 -10.65 -16.85 5.78
C ASN A 95 -9.58 -17.15 6.85
N ASP A 96 -8.30 -16.96 6.54
CA ASP A 96 -7.15 -17.16 7.42
C ASP A 96 -6.17 -15.99 7.29
N MET A 97 -5.76 -15.40 8.43
CA MET A 97 -4.86 -14.24 8.44
C MET A 97 -3.47 -14.58 7.90
N TYR A 98 -2.96 -15.78 8.16
CA TYR A 98 -1.66 -16.21 7.65
C TYR A 98 -1.67 -16.32 6.13
N VAL A 99 -2.75 -16.82 5.55
CA VAL A 99 -2.94 -16.85 4.08
C VAL A 99 -3.02 -15.43 3.53
N SER A 100 -3.72 -14.52 4.21
CA SER A 100 -3.78 -13.11 3.78
C SER A 100 -2.40 -12.44 3.81
N ILE A 101 -1.57 -12.78 4.81
CA ILE A 101 -0.19 -12.30 4.92
C ILE A 101 0.68 -12.81 3.75
N ASP A 102 0.52 -14.07 3.38
CA ASP A 102 1.27 -14.64 2.24
C ASP A 102 0.88 -13.97 0.92
N LEU A 103 -0.43 -13.80 0.70
CA LEU A 103 -0.95 -13.19 -0.53
C LEU A 103 -0.54 -11.72 -0.69
N VAL A 104 -0.49 -10.95 0.39
CA VAL A 104 -0.15 -9.52 0.31
C VAL A 104 1.32 -9.32 -0.08
N GLU A 105 2.23 -10.18 0.40
CA GLU A 105 3.65 -10.14 0.04
C GLU A 105 3.83 -10.34 -1.47
N GLU A 106 3.23 -11.40 -2.03
CA GLU A 106 3.28 -11.70 -3.45
C GLU A 106 2.74 -10.57 -4.34
N VAL A 107 1.62 -9.96 -3.92
CA VAL A 107 1.01 -8.86 -4.68
C VAL A 107 1.92 -7.63 -4.68
N ILE A 108 2.49 -7.27 -3.52
CA ILE A 108 3.40 -6.11 -3.42
C ILE A 108 4.66 -6.37 -4.25
N GLU A 109 5.25 -7.55 -4.17
CA GLU A 109 6.43 -7.89 -4.97
C GLU A 109 6.15 -7.76 -6.47
N ARG A 110 5.01 -8.29 -6.93
CA ARG A 110 4.58 -8.17 -8.33
C ARG A 110 4.37 -6.71 -8.74
N GLN A 111 3.78 -5.88 -7.88
CA GLN A 111 3.61 -4.44 -8.14
C GLN A 111 4.97 -3.73 -8.26
N LEU A 112 5.90 -4.03 -7.36
CA LEU A 112 7.25 -3.47 -7.39
C LEU A 112 7.99 -3.83 -8.68
N ARG A 113 7.90 -5.07 -9.11
CA ARG A 113 8.53 -5.52 -10.37
C ARG A 113 7.87 -4.86 -11.59
N LYS A 114 6.54 -4.88 -11.65
CA LYS A 114 5.77 -4.34 -12.79
C LYS A 114 5.96 -2.83 -12.98
N TYR A 115 5.99 -2.07 -11.88
CA TYR A 115 6.03 -0.60 -11.94
C TYR A 115 7.38 -0.01 -11.58
N LYS A 116 8.44 -0.84 -11.53
CA LYS A 116 9.79 -0.43 -11.14
C LYS A 116 10.22 0.87 -11.81
N ASN A 117 10.24 0.92 -13.13
CA ASN A 117 10.70 2.06 -13.89
C ASN A 117 9.95 3.33 -13.52
N LYS A 118 8.62 3.27 -13.41
CA LYS A 118 7.79 4.43 -13.04
C LYS A 118 7.96 4.89 -11.59
N ILE A 119 8.19 3.95 -10.68
CA ILE A 119 8.41 4.25 -9.27
C ILE A 119 9.79 4.90 -9.08
N VAL A 120 10.79 4.47 -9.85
CA VAL A 120 12.16 4.96 -9.76
C VAL A 120 12.37 6.24 -10.56
N GLU A 121 11.89 6.33 -11.81
CA GLU A 121 12.11 7.48 -12.70
C GLU A 121 11.44 8.77 -12.24
N LYS A 122 10.22 8.70 -11.70
CA LYS A 122 9.49 9.89 -11.19
C LYS A 122 10.18 10.59 -10.04
N HIS A 123 11.16 9.96 -9.40
CA HIS A 123 11.71 10.42 -8.12
C HIS A 123 13.23 10.46 -8.19
N GLN A 124 13.75 11.49 -8.82
CA GLN A 124 15.17 11.84 -8.85
C GLN A 124 15.94 11.24 -7.67
N GLY A 125 16.45 10.02 -7.85
CA GLY A 125 17.38 9.41 -6.92
C GLY A 125 16.89 8.22 -6.08
N GLY A 126 15.68 7.66 -6.32
CA GLY A 126 15.27 6.38 -5.68
C GLY A 126 15.49 6.29 -4.16
N ALA A 127 15.29 7.38 -3.42
CA ALA A 127 15.77 7.56 -2.05
C ALA A 127 15.32 6.46 -1.04
N ASN A 128 14.24 5.74 -1.34
CA ASN A 128 13.72 4.64 -0.52
C ASN A 128 14.00 3.24 -1.10
N PHE A 129 14.74 3.16 -2.23
CA PHE A 129 15.02 1.88 -2.88
C PHE A 129 16.52 1.57 -2.86
N ARG A 130 16.85 0.29 -2.73
CA ARG A 130 18.25 -0.18 -2.80
C ARG A 130 18.79 -0.02 -4.21
N LYS A 131 20.08 0.30 -4.32
CA LYS A 131 20.76 0.51 -5.62
C LYS A 131 20.63 -0.71 -6.53
N GLU A 132 20.77 -1.91 -6.00
CA GLU A 132 20.66 -3.17 -6.73
C GLU A 132 19.26 -3.39 -7.36
N PHE A 133 18.23 -2.82 -6.73
CA PHE A 133 16.87 -2.81 -7.30
C PHE A 133 16.76 -1.81 -8.45
N ILE A 134 17.40 -0.64 -8.31
CA ILE A 134 17.37 0.42 -9.33
C ILE A 134 18.11 -0.02 -10.60
N GLU A 135 19.29 -0.64 -10.46
CA GLU A 135 20.18 -1.02 -11.57
C GLU A 135 19.75 -2.26 -12.34
N LYS A 136 18.86 -3.07 -11.77
CA LYS A 136 18.41 -4.31 -12.41
C LYS A 136 17.48 -4.01 -13.59
N GLU A 137 17.87 -4.36 -14.81
CA GLU A 137 17.01 -4.24 -15.98
C GLU A 137 15.72 -5.07 -15.81
N VAL A 138 14.60 -4.48 -16.16
CA VAL A 138 13.28 -5.14 -16.22
C VAL A 138 12.84 -5.10 -17.67
N ASP A 139 12.42 -6.24 -18.21
CA ASP A 139 11.79 -6.30 -19.52
C ASP A 139 10.63 -5.32 -19.63
N ASP A 140 10.64 -4.50 -20.66
CA ASP A 140 9.88 -3.24 -20.83
C ASP A 140 8.44 -3.46 -21.34
N ASP A 141 7.86 -4.64 -21.13
CA ASP A 141 6.58 -5.05 -21.75
C ASP A 141 5.31 -4.42 -21.10
N ASP A 142 5.44 -3.68 -20.00
CA ASP A 142 4.30 -3.15 -19.24
C ASP A 142 4.27 -1.59 -19.16
N GLU A 143 4.59 -0.91 -20.25
CA GLU A 143 4.52 0.56 -20.29
C GLU A 143 3.08 1.07 -20.10
N VAL A 144 2.82 1.82 -19.01
CA VAL A 144 1.52 2.47 -18.80
C VAL A 144 1.38 3.66 -19.76
N LYS A 145 0.61 3.52 -20.80
CA LYS A 145 0.36 4.59 -21.80
C LYS A 145 -1.00 5.22 -21.59
N ILE A 146 -1.07 6.56 -21.62
CA ILE A 146 -2.33 7.27 -21.75
C ILE A 146 -2.69 7.27 -23.25
N ILE A 147 -3.55 6.35 -23.65
CA ILE A 147 -3.96 6.20 -25.05
C ILE A 147 -5.14 7.09 -25.45
N ARG A 148 -5.81 7.71 -24.47
CA ARG A 148 -6.98 8.56 -24.72
C ARG A 148 -7.15 9.63 -23.66
N THR A 149 -7.31 10.87 -24.12
CA THR A 149 -7.71 12.01 -23.27
C THR A 149 -9.13 12.40 -23.66
N LYS A 150 -9.99 12.66 -22.68
CA LYS A 150 -11.35 13.19 -22.87
C LYS A 150 -11.46 14.54 -22.19
N HIS A 151 -12.06 15.49 -22.87
CA HIS A 151 -12.46 16.79 -22.32
C HIS A 151 -13.98 16.83 -22.27
N PHE A 152 -14.55 17.22 -21.17
CA PHE A 152 -15.99 17.36 -21.00
C PHE A 152 -16.31 18.53 -20.07
N GLY A 153 -17.43 19.20 -20.34
CA GLY A 153 -17.92 20.26 -19.46
C GLY A 153 -18.53 19.66 -18.20
N ILE A 154 -18.17 20.20 -17.06
CA ILE A 154 -18.75 19.82 -15.77
C ILE A 154 -19.87 20.79 -15.45
N LYS A 155 -21.06 20.28 -15.09
CA LYS A 155 -22.18 21.07 -14.58
C LYS A 155 -22.30 20.83 -13.07
N PRO A 156 -22.61 21.87 -12.28
CA PRO A 156 -22.91 21.68 -10.86
C PRO A 156 -24.11 20.73 -10.67
N MET A 157 -23.96 19.76 -9.77
CA MET A 157 -25.03 18.83 -9.38
C MET A 157 -24.77 18.31 -7.96
N TYR A 158 -25.79 17.74 -7.34
CA TYR A 158 -25.67 17.10 -6.05
C TYR A 158 -25.04 15.68 -6.18
N PRO A 159 -24.39 15.16 -5.11
CA PRO A 159 -23.76 13.83 -5.14
C PRO A 159 -24.71 12.69 -5.53
N GLU A 160 -25.99 12.77 -5.12
CA GLU A 160 -27.02 11.78 -5.47
C GLU A 160 -27.32 11.78 -6.97
N ASP A 161 -27.43 12.96 -7.58
CA ASP A 161 -27.66 13.12 -9.01
C ASP A 161 -26.45 12.61 -9.81
N ALA A 162 -25.24 12.85 -9.31
CA ALA A 162 -24.01 12.33 -9.89
C ALA A 162 -23.96 10.80 -9.85
N CYS A 163 -24.44 10.16 -8.78
CA CYS A 163 -24.58 8.70 -8.71
C CYS A 163 -25.56 8.17 -9.75
N VAL A 164 -26.72 8.81 -9.93
CA VAL A 164 -27.70 8.45 -10.95
C VAL A 164 -27.11 8.62 -12.36
N GLN A 165 -26.45 9.74 -12.60
CA GLN A 165 -25.82 10.01 -13.89
C GLN A 165 -24.73 8.98 -14.21
N MET A 166 -23.93 8.58 -13.22
CA MET A 166 -22.92 7.54 -13.35
C MET A 166 -23.52 6.20 -13.77
N GLU A 167 -24.64 5.79 -13.15
CA GLU A 167 -25.33 4.54 -13.49
C GLU A 167 -25.94 4.60 -14.90
N LEU A 168 -26.56 5.71 -15.28
CA LEU A 168 -27.14 5.90 -16.61
C LEU A 168 -26.09 5.84 -17.72
N LEU A 169 -24.85 6.26 -17.43
CA LEU A 169 -23.74 6.18 -18.37
C LEU A 169 -23.04 4.82 -18.36
N GLY A 170 -23.40 3.92 -17.45
CA GLY A 170 -22.72 2.64 -17.26
C GLY A 170 -21.27 2.76 -16.77
N HIS A 171 -20.95 3.82 -16.04
CA HIS A 171 -19.61 4.06 -15.52
C HIS A 171 -19.47 3.52 -14.09
N ASN A 172 -18.23 3.29 -13.66
CA ASN A 172 -17.91 2.90 -12.29
C ASN A 172 -17.47 4.09 -11.43
N PHE A 173 -17.25 5.24 -12.03
CA PHE A 173 -16.98 6.52 -11.36
C PHE A 173 -17.50 7.67 -12.24
N PHE A 174 -17.74 8.82 -11.61
CA PHE A 174 -18.16 10.03 -12.28
C PHE A 174 -17.57 11.26 -11.58
N VAL A 175 -17.01 12.16 -12.40
CA VAL A 175 -16.41 13.43 -11.92
C VAL A 175 -17.43 14.54 -12.18
N PHE A 176 -17.71 15.34 -11.14
CA PHE A 176 -18.71 16.41 -11.20
C PHE A 176 -18.28 17.62 -10.36
N CYS A 177 -18.92 18.76 -10.56
CA CYS A 177 -18.82 19.90 -9.66
C CYS A 177 -19.94 19.74 -8.64
N ASN A 178 -19.59 19.75 -7.34
CA ASN A 178 -20.57 19.68 -6.27
C ASN A 178 -21.28 21.02 -6.14
N ALA A 179 -22.61 21.02 -6.24
CA ALA A 179 -23.40 22.23 -6.16
C ALA A 179 -23.39 22.93 -4.79
N GLU A 180 -22.97 22.23 -3.73
CA GLU A 180 -22.87 22.77 -2.37
C GLU A 180 -21.52 23.45 -2.12
N SER A 181 -20.42 22.82 -2.57
CA SER A 181 -19.06 23.33 -2.30
C SER A 181 -18.45 24.08 -3.48
N ASP A 182 -19.03 23.99 -4.67
CA ASP A 182 -18.49 24.50 -5.95
C ASP A 182 -17.11 23.88 -6.30
N GLU A 183 -16.81 22.70 -5.73
CA GLU A 183 -15.56 21.99 -5.90
C GLU A 183 -15.75 20.74 -6.78
N VAL A 184 -14.66 20.30 -7.41
CA VAL A 184 -14.68 19.06 -8.18
C VAL A 184 -14.63 17.87 -7.28
N ASN A 185 -15.69 17.05 -7.30
CA ASN A 185 -15.80 15.81 -6.54
C ASN A 185 -15.89 14.59 -7.45
N VAL A 186 -15.74 13.40 -6.88
CA VAL A 186 -15.84 12.13 -7.61
C VAL A 186 -16.74 11.16 -6.84
N VAL A 187 -17.82 10.69 -7.49
CA VAL A 187 -18.56 9.53 -6.99
C VAL A 187 -18.06 8.26 -7.66
N TYR A 188 -18.06 7.16 -6.93
CA TYR A 188 -17.63 5.85 -7.43
C TYR A 188 -18.46 4.72 -6.87
N LYS A 189 -18.61 3.66 -7.66
CA LYS A 189 -19.39 2.46 -7.29
C LYS A 189 -18.60 1.58 -6.34
N ARG A 190 -19.26 1.11 -5.28
CA ARG A 190 -18.74 0.15 -4.31
C ARG A 190 -19.47 -1.19 -4.44
N LYS A 191 -18.97 -2.21 -3.75
CA LYS A 191 -19.65 -3.51 -3.67
C LYS A 191 -20.99 -3.36 -2.92
N GLY A 192 -22.02 -4.10 -3.33
CA GLY A 192 -23.31 -4.12 -2.65
C GLY A 192 -24.23 -2.94 -2.98
N ASN A 193 -24.14 -2.42 -4.20
CA ASN A 193 -24.97 -1.32 -4.70
C ASN A 193 -24.92 -0.06 -3.82
N THR A 194 -23.73 0.23 -3.31
CA THR A 194 -23.41 1.42 -2.54
C THR A 194 -22.40 2.29 -3.29
N TYR A 195 -22.33 3.56 -2.93
CA TYR A 195 -21.46 4.55 -3.57
C TYR A 195 -20.50 5.17 -2.56
N GLY A 196 -19.39 5.68 -3.03
CA GLY A 196 -18.47 6.49 -2.25
C GLY A 196 -18.32 7.85 -2.90
N LEU A 197 -18.10 8.88 -2.09
CA LEU A 197 -17.77 10.24 -2.50
C LEU A 197 -16.31 10.51 -2.14
N ILE A 198 -15.59 11.12 -3.06
CA ILE A 198 -14.23 11.64 -2.87
C ILE A 198 -14.32 13.16 -3.02
N GLU A 199 -13.95 13.86 -1.98
CA GLU A 199 -13.85 15.30 -1.90
C GLU A 199 -12.38 15.68 -1.76
N PRO A 200 -11.73 16.20 -2.83
CA PRO A 200 -10.34 16.64 -2.74
C PRO A 200 -10.23 17.89 -1.85
N GLU A 201 -9.27 17.89 -0.93
CA GLU A 201 -8.88 19.07 -0.16
C GLU A 201 -7.57 19.63 -0.74
N PHE A 202 -7.47 20.98 -0.87
CA PHE A 202 -6.32 21.69 -1.42
C PHE A 202 -5.63 22.59 -0.38
#